data_c67f16a6f27e17701e01b26fb958f2d2
#
_entry.id   c67f16a6f27e17701e01b26fb958f2d2
#
_cell.length_a   1.000
_cell.length_b   1.000
_cell.length_c   1.000
_cell.angle_alpha   90.00
_cell.angle_beta   90.00
_cell.angle_gamma   90.00
#
_symmetry.space_group_name_H-M   'P 1'
#
loop_
_entity.id
_entity.type
_entity.pdbx_description
1 polymer ?
#
loop_
_entity_poly.entity_id
_entity_poly.type
_entity_poly.pdbx_seq_one_letter_code
_entity_poly.pdbx_strand_id
1 'polypeptide(L)'
;YIQIDNYMGTVKNIGIKSTKIESLSGEEIIISNSDLLNSRLRNYHQSRMQKRRTTIMIGVVYSTPFSKLNSIQSLLTKIVNDSKSTEFVRASMVEFADFSLNFELVYNVLSSDHGEYIEINHKLRMKIFEEFDKNKIEFAFPTRTIHIENSN
;
A
#
# COMPACT_ATOMS: atom_id res chain seq x y z
N TYR A 1 15.76 5.06 -7.72
CA TYR A 1 15.17 5.69 -6.52
C TYR A 1 15.75 5.03 -5.27
N ILE A 2 16.31 5.84 -4.39
CA ILE A 2 17.02 5.35 -3.21
C ILE A 2 16.56 6.08 -1.94
N GLN A 3 16.72 5.41 -0.81
CA GLN A 3 16.62 5.99 0.52
C GLN A 3 17.96 5.83 1.22
N ILE A 4 18.46 6.93 1.77
CA ILE A 4 19.70 6.99 2.56
C ILE A 4 19.36 7.71 3.85
N ASP A 5 19.42 7.02 4.96
CA ASP A 5 19.00 7.53 6.26
C ASP A 5 17.59 8.16 6.18
N ASN A 6 17.48 9.48 6.35
CA ASN A 6 16.23 10.24 6.28
C ASN A 6 15.94 10.86 4.91
N TYR A 7 16.84 10.70 3.94
CA TYR A 7 16.69 11.29 2.61
C TYR A 7 16.18 10.27 1.60
N MET A 8 15.19 10.68 0.81
CA MET A 8 14.61 9.86 -0.27
C MET A 8 14.64 10.65 -1.57
N GLY A 9 15.06 9.99 -2.66
CA GLY A 9 15.09 10.67 -3.96
C GLY A 9 15.61 9.80 -5.10
N THR A 10 15.63 10.39 -6.27
CA THR A 10 16.14 9.77 -7.50
C THR A 10 17.58 10.19 -7.74
N VAL A 11 18.48 9.23 -7.94
CA VAL A 11 19.86 9.51 -8.33
C VAL A 11 19.87 10.13 -9.71
N LYS A 12 20.36 11.36 -9.82
CA LYS A 12 20.49 12.09 -11.10
C LYS A 12 21.86 11.96 -11.72
N ASN A 13 22.90 12.00 -10.90
CA ASN A 13 24.28 11.90 -11.38
C ASN A 13 25.18 11.30 -10.32
N ILE A 14 26.09 10.41 -10.76
CA ILE A 14 27.13 9.82 -9.91
C ILE A 14 28.46 10.39 -10.41
N GLY A 15 29.06 11.28 -9.63
CA GLY A 15 30.38 11.83 -9.88
C GLY A 15 31.51 11.01 -9.24
N ILE A 16 32.76 11.47 -9.38
CA ILE A 16 33.94 10.79 -8.83
C ILE A 16 33.95 10.81 -7.30
N LYS A 17 33.54 11.91 -6.67
CA LYS A 17 33.59 12.14 -5.22
C LYS A 17 32.22 12.26 -4.57
N SER A 18 31.20 12.61 -5.32
CA SER A 18 29.85 12.86 -4.82
C SER A 18 28.78 12.37 -5.78
N THR A 19 27.63 12.06 -5.22
CA THR A 19 26.42 11.68 -5.94
C THR A 19 25.33 12.74 -5.71
N LYS A 20 24.63 13.13 -6.78
CA LYS A 20 23.51 14.06 -6.76
C LYS A 20 22.19 13.29 -6.78
N ILE A 21 21.32 13.62 -5.85
CA ILE A 21 20.01 13.01 -5.68
C ILE A 21 18.97 14.12 -5.75
N GLU A 22 17.93 13.96 -6.54
CA GLU A 22 16.76 14.83 -6.53
C GLU A 22 15.71 14.27 -5.58
N SER A 23 15.40 15.03 -4.54
CA SER A 23 14.37 14.71 -3.55
C SER A 23 12.96 14.78 -4.15
N LEU A 24 11.97 14.18 -3.48
CA LEU A 24 10.56 14.30 -3.86
C LEU A 24 10.02 15.73 -3.73
N SER A 25 10.63 16.58 -2.89
CA SER A 25 10.32 18.00 -2.75
C SER A 25 11.00 18.87 -3.81
N GLY A 26 11.82 18.29 -4.70
CA GLY A 26 12.49 18.97 -5.80
C GLY A 26 13.85 19.58 -5.46
N GLU A 27 14.35 19.38 -4.23
CA GLU A 27 15.69 19.82 -3.82
C GLU A 27 16.78 18.90 -4.33
N GLU A 28 17.95 19.44 -4.68
CA GLU A 28 19.14 18.68 -5.01
C GLU A 28 19.94 18.38 -3.73
N ILE A 29 20.12 17.09 -3.42
CA ILE A 29 20.93 16.63 -2.29
C ILE A 29 22.25 16.12 -2.86
N ILE A 30 23.38 16.66 -2.37
CA ILE A 30 24.72 16.22 -2.75
C ILE A 30 25.33 15.45 -1.58
N ILE A 31 25.62 14.19 -1.80
CA ILE A 31 26.19 13.29 -0.79
C ILE A 31 27.57 12.82 -1.28
N SER A 32 28.56 12.74 -0.39
CA SER A 32 29.86 12.17 -0.74
C SER A 32 29.73 10.66 -1.01
N ASN A 33 30.49 10.13 -1.96
CA ASN A 33 30.46 8.70 -2.24
C ASN A 33 30.94 7.86 -1.04
N SER A 34 31.82 8.42 -0.18
CA SER A 34 32.23 7.76 1.05
C SER A 34 31.10 7.64 2.07
N ASP A 35 30.26 8.67 2.22
CA ASP A 35 29.10 8.64 3.12
C ASP A 35 28.04 7.66 2.59
N LEU A 36 27.84 7.62 1.28
CA LEU A 36 26.99 6.63 0.62
C LEU A 36 27.40 5.18 0.92
N LEU A 37 28.70 4.89 0.88
CA LEU A 37 29.22 3.56 1.15
C LEU A 37 29.11 3.16 2.63
N ASN A 38 29.16 4.14 3.54
CA ASN A 38 29.06 3.93 4.98
C ASN A 38 27.63 3.98 5.53
N SER A 39 26.69 4.49 4.74
CA SER A 39 25.28 4.61 5.15
C SER A 39 24.45 3.37 4.83
N ARG A 40 23.29 3.24 5.49
CA ARG A 40 22.29 2.20 5.16
C ARG A 40 21.49 2.64 3.95
N LEU A 41 21.92 2.23 2.77
CA LEU A 41 21.26 2.52 1.52
C LEU A 41 20.18 1.48 1.21
N ARG A 42 18.95 1.93 0.97
CA ARG A 42 17.87 1.12 0.39
C ARG A 42 17.70 1.51 -1.07
N ASN A 43 18.00 0.59 -1.97
CA ASN A 43 17.80 0.79 -3.40
C ASN A 43 16.49 0.12 -3.84
N TYR A 44 15.51 0.94 -4.22
CA TYR A 44 14.20 0.46 -4.69
C TYR A 44 14.18 0.08 -6.18
N HIS A 45 15.30 0.25 -6.88
CA HIS A 45 15.42 -0.01 -8.32
C HIS A 45 16.26 -1.27 -8.66
N GLN A 46 16.80 -1.99 -7.69
CA GLN A 46 17.79 -3.06 -7.92
C GLN A 46 17.22 -4.37 -8.47
N SER A 47 15.96 -4.43 -8.83
CA SER A 47 15.38 -5.63 -9.44
C SER A 47 15.17 -5.42 -10.93
N ARG A 48 15.68 -6.31 -11.78
CA ARG A 48 15.29 -6.45 -13.18
C ARG A 48 13.78 -6.71 -13.34
N MET A 49 13.09 -6.96 -12.25
CA MET A 49 11.64 -6.98 -12.14
C MET A 49 11.20 -5.80 -11.27
N GLN A 50 10.75 -4.76 -11.92
CA GLN A 50 10.23 -3.49 -11.35
C GLN A 50 8.96 -3.72 -10.52
N LYS A 51 9.05 -4.53 -9.45
CA LYS A 51 7.92 -4.91 -8.63
C LYS A 51 8.00 -4.22 -7.27
N ARG A 52 7.06 -3.34 -6.98
CA ARG A 52 6.91 -2.70 -5.67
C ARG A 52 5.79 -3.38 -4.91
N ARG A 53 6.12 -4.08 -3.82
CA ARG A 53 5.13 -4.70 -2.95
C ARG A 53 4.34 -3.66 -2.19
N THR A 54 3.01 -3.81 -2.22
CA THR A 54 2.05 -2.98 -1.50
C THR A 54 1.18 -3.86 -0.62
N THR A 55 0.90 -3.38 0.58
CA THR A 55 -0.03 -4.02 1.52
C THR A 55 -1.15 -3.03 1.84
N ILE A 56 -2.40 -3.49 1.75
CA ILE A 56 -3.59 -2.74 2.15
C ILE A 56 -4.31 -3.51 3.25
N MET A 57 -4.63 -2.83 4.35
CA MET A 57 -5.52 -3.34 5.38
C MET A 57 -6.93 -2.82 5.12
N ILE A 58 -7.91 -3.72 5.11
CA ILE A 58 -9.31 -3.44 4.84
C ILE A 58 -10.13 -3.98 5.99
N GLY A 59 -10.77 -3.09 6.77
CA GLY A 59 -11.68 -3.46 7.85
C GLY A 59 -13.11 -3.51 7.35
N VAL A 60 -13.83 -4.60 7.62
CA VAL A 60 -15.27 -4.72 7.38
C VAL A 60 -16.03 -4.89 8.69
N VAL A 61 -17.30 -4.47 8.72
CA VAL A 61 -18.12 -4.54 9.92
C VAL A 61 -18.43 -5.98 10.33
N TYR A 62 -18.57 -6.24 11.63
CA TYR A 62 -18.93 -7.56 12.19
C TYR A 62 -20.32 -8.06 11.74
N SER A 63 -21.22 -7.15 11.35
CA SER A 63 -22.53 -7.50 10.80
C SER A 63 -22.49 -8.07 9.38
N THR A 64 -21.32 -8.11 8.74
CA THR A 64 -21.16 -8.68 7.40
C THR A 64 -21.50 -10.16 7.41
N PRO A 65 -22.47 -10.63 6.60
CA PRO A 65 -22.85 -12.05 6.53
C PRO A 65 -21.67 -12.93 6.13
N PHE A 66 -21.58 -14.13 6.70
CA PHE A 66 -20.49 -15.07 6.45
C PHE A 66 -20.28 -15.38 4.95
N SER A 67 -21.36 -15.49 4.18
CA SER A 67 -21.29 -15.71 2.73
C SER A 67 -20.53 -14.61 2.00
N LYS A 68 -20.70 -13.35 2.43
CA LYS A 68 -19.97 -12.21 1.88
C LYS A 68 -18.51 -12.20 2.37
N LEU A 69 -18.26 -12.45 3.65
CA LEU A 69 -16.90 -12.58 4.19
C LEU A 69 -16.08 -13.60 3.40
N ASN A 70 -16.66 -14.75 3.12
CA ASN A 70 -16.01 -15.82 2.35
C ASN A 70 -15.74 -15.42 0.88
N SER A 71 -16.50 -14.46 0.33
CA SER A 71 -16.29 -13.97 -1.04
C SER A 71 -15.26 -12.86 -1.16
N ILE A 72 -14.88 -12.19 -0.06
CA ILE A 72 -13.96 -11.04 -0.09
C ILE A 72 -12.61 -11.42 -0.71
N GLN A 73 -12.05 -12.56 -0.33
CA GLN A 73 -10.75 -13.00 -0.86
C GLN A 73 -10.78 -13.14 -2.38
N SER A 74 -11.78 -13.82 -2.93
CA SER A 74 -11.93 -14.01 -4.38
C SER A 74 -12.20 -12.69 -5.10
N LEU A 75 -12.98 -11.80 -4.48
CA LEU A 75 -13.25 -10.46 -5.01
C LEU A 75 -11.96 -9.62 -5.11
N LEU A 76 -11.17 -9.56 -4.04
CA LEU A 76 -9.90 -8.84 -4.02
C LEU A 76 -8.89 -9.44 -5.01
N THR A 77 -8.82 -10.77 -5.11
CA THR A 77 -7.98 -11.47 -6.09
C THR A 77 -8.34 -11.08 -7.51
N LYS A 78 -9.64 -11.05 -7.83
CA LYS A 78 -10.13 -10.65 -9.15
C LYS A 78 -9.78 -9.20 -9.46
N ILE A 79 -10.02 -8.27 -8.52
CA ILE A 79 -9.72 -6.84 -8.71
C ILE A 79 -8.25 -6.62 -9.06
N VAL A 80 -7.34 -7.30 -8.35
CA VAL A 80 -5.89 -7.17 -8.63
C VAL A 80 -5.53 -7.78 -9.97
N ASN A 81 -6.08 -8.96 -10.31
CA ASN A 81 -5.77 -9.65 -11.56
C ASN A 81 -6.35 -8.94 -12.82
N ASP A 82 -7.44 -8.20 -12.66
CA ASP A 82 -8.03 -7.40 -13.75
C ASP A 82 -7.16 -6.17 -14.10
N SER A 83 -6.23 -5.78 -13.24
CA SER A 83 -5.27 -4.71 -13.51
C SER A 83 -4.00 -5.25 -14.18
N LYS A 84 -3.68 -4.74 -15.37
CA LYS A 84 -2.49 -5.18 -16.14
C LYS A 84 -1.16 -4.81 -15.46
N SER A 85 -1.18 -3.83 -14.55
CA SER A 85 0.01 -3.29 -13.90
C SER A 85 0.18 -3.81 -12.47
N THR A 86 -0.55 -4.84 -12.08
CA THR A 86 -0.47 -5.45 -10.75
C THR A 86 -0.35 -6.96 -10.81
N GLU A 87 0.24 -7.54 -9.77
CA GLU A 87 0.39 -8.97 -9.61
C GLU A 87 -0.08 -9.36 -8.21
N PHE A 88 -1.06 -10.23 -8.13
CA PHE A 88 -1.60 -10.71 -6.86
C PHE A 88 -0.57 -11.55 -6.11
N VAL A 89 -0.48 -11.33 -4.79
CA VAL A 89 0.35 -12.16 -3.89
C VAL A 89 -0.53 -12.94 -2.94
N ARG A 90 -1.35 -12.26 -2.14
CA ARG A 90 -2.31 -12.90 -1.24
C ARG A 90 -3.40 -11.92 -0.79
N ALA A 91 -4.54 -12.47 -0.42
CA ALA A 91 -5.58 -11.79 0.32
C ALA A 91 -6.11 -12.74 1.39
N SER A 92 -6.21 -12.30 2.63
CA SER A 92 -6.71 -13.13 3.74
C SER A 92 -7.26 -12.28 4.86
N MET A 93 -8.21 -12.83 5.61
CA MET A 93 -8.59 -12.29 6.90
C MET A 93 -7.45 -12.56 7.89
N VAL A 94 -7.02 -11.52 8.61
CA VAL A 94 -5.83 -11.59 9.48
C VAL A 94 -6.15 -11.32 10.95
N GLU A 95 -7.26 -10.62 11.24
CA GLU A 95 -7.52 -10.20 12.62
C GLU A 95 -9.01 -9.96 12.88
N PHE A 96 -9.42 -10.29 14.10
CA PHE A 96 -10.66 -9.83 14.72
C PHE A 96 -10.31 -8.64 15.61
N ALA A 97 -10.49 -7.41 15.09
CA ALA A 97 -10.18 -6.19 15.80
C ALA A 97 -11.39 -5.68 16.60
N ASP A 98 -11.22 -4.61 17.41
CA ASP A 98 -12.26 -4.11 18.32
C ASP A 98 -13.59 -3.76 17.64
N PHE A 99 -13.55 -3.26 16.41
CA PHE A 99 -14.72 -2.82 15.65
C PHE A 99 -14.73 -3.30 14.19
N SER A 100 -13.79 -4.16 13.79
CA SER A 100 -13.63 -4.60 12.40
C SER A 100 -13.10 -6.03 12.29
N LEU A 101 -13.48 -6.68 11.19
CA LEU A 101 -12.82 -7.87 10.68
C LEU A 101 -11.80 -7.42 9.66
N ASN A 102 -10.52 -7.59 9.96
CA ASN A 102 -9.42 -7.07 9.14
C ASN A 102 -8.97 -8.07 8.09
N PHE A 103 -8.99 -7.63 6.84
CA PHE A 103 -8.43 -8.34 5.69
C PHE A 103 -7.14 -7.67 5.26
N GLU A 104 -6.11 -8.46 5.02
CA GLU A 104 -4.86 -8.01 4.40
C GLU A 104 -4.86 -8.38 2.91
N LEU A 105 -4.63 -7.39 2.06
CA LEU A 105 -4.39 -7.56 0.63
C LEU A 105 -2.94 -7.20 0.32
N VAL A 106 -2.19 -8.14 -0.24
CA VAL A 106 -0.80 -7.95 -0.68
C VAL A 106 -0.70 -8.18 -2.17
N TYR A 107 -0.12 -7.23 -2.87
CA TYR A 107 0.12 -7.30 -4.31
C TYR A 107 1.39 -6.55 -4.68
N ASN A 108 1.93 -6.84 -5.87
CA ASN A 108 3.03 -6.11 -6.45
C ASN A 108 2.50 -5.15 -7.51
N VAL A 109 2.98 -3.92 -7.51
CA VAL A 109 2.79 -2.96 -8.60
C VAL A 109 3.96 -3.08 -9.55
N LEU A 110 3.67 -3.25 -10.85
CA LEU A 110 4.65 -3.50 -11.90
C LEU A 110 5.07 -2.17 -12.56
N SER A 111 5.67 -1.29 -11.78
CA SER A 111 6.20 -0.01 -12.27
C SER A 111 7.41 0.43 -11.48
N SER A 112 8.40 1.01 -12.19
CA SER A 112 9.55 1.70 -11.61
C SER A 112 9.27 3.18 -11.36
N ASP A 113 8.34 3.78 -12.08
CA ASP A 113 7.97 5.18 -11.92
C ASP A 113 7.12 5.38 -10.66
N HIS A 114 7.46 6.43 -9.89
CA HIS A 114 6.76 6.71 -8.63
C HIS A 114 5.36 7.30 -8.85
N GLY A 115 5.20 8.13 -9.86
CA GLY A 115 3.90 8.72 -10.21
C GLY A 115 2.92 7.65 -10.67
N GLU A 116 3.38 6.78 -11.58
CA GLU A 116 2.60 5.64 -12.05
C GLU A 116 2.24 4.68 -10.89
N TYR A 117 3.17 4.41 -9.97
CA TYR A 117 2.91 3.62 -8.78
C TYR A 117 1.77 4.19 -7.93
N ILE A 118 1.76 5.51 -7.70
CA ILE A 118 0.69 6.18 -6.94
C ILE A 118 -0.64 6.07 -7.68
N GLU A 119 -0.66 6.30 -8.98
CA GLU A 119 -1.87 6.25 -9.79
C GLU A 119 -2.49 4.85 -9.84
N ILE A 120 -1.68 3.80 -10.01
CA ILE A 120 -2.12 2.41 -9.99
C ILE A 120 -2.75 2.08 -8.62
N ASN A 121 -2.09 2.47 -7.52
CA ASN A 121 -2.62 2.26 -6.18
C ASN A 121 -3.93 3.01 -5.93
N HIS A 122 -4.06 4.24 -6.46
CA HIS A 122 -5.30 5.00 -6.39
C HIS A 122 -6.44 4.28 -7.12
N LYS A 123 -6.22 3.90 -8.38
CA LYS A 123 -7.21 3.18 -9.19
C LYS A 123 -7.65 1.88 -8.53
N LEU A 124 -6.71 1.13 -7.97
CA LEU A 124 -7.03 -0.14 -7.30
C LEU A 124 -7.89 0.08 -6.06
N ARG A 125 -7.57 1.08 -5.22
CA ARG A 125 -8.39 1.42 -4.05
C ARG A 125 -9.80 1.86 -4.42
N MET A 126 -9.94 2.69 -5.46
CA MET A 126 -11.25 3.10 -5.97
C MET A 126 -12.05 1.91 -6.48
N LYS A 127 -11.37 0.95 -7.14
CA LYS A 127 -12.03 -0.26 -7.63
C LYS A 127 -12.47 -1.18 -6.48
N ILE A 128 -11.66 -1.30 -5.43
CA ILE A 128 -12.05 -2.03 -4.20
C ILE A 128 -13.30 -1.40 -3.59
N PHE A 129 -13.32 -0.08 -3.45
CA PHE A 129 -14.46 0.63 -2.90
C PHE A 129 -15.73 0.40 -3.73
N GLU A 130 -15.64 0.56 -5.06
CA GLU A 130 -16.76 0.33 -5.99
C GLU A 130 -17.32 -1.10 -5.89
N GLU A 131 -16.45 -2.11 -5.88
CA GLU A 131 -16.86 -3.51 -5.82
C GLU A 131 -17.43 -3.88 -4.44
N PHE A 132 -16.93 -3.29 -3.35
CA PHE A 132 -17.50 -3.48 -2.01
C PHE A 132 -18.89 -2.87 -1.91
N ASP A 133 -19.10 -1.66 -2.46
CA ASP A 133 -20.41 -1.01 -2.51
C ASP A 133 -21.41 -1.84 -3.31
N LYS A 134 -21.06 -2.29 -4.53
CA LYS A 134 -21.89 -3.16 -5.36
C LYS A 134 -22.32 -4.45 -4.65
N ASN A 135 -21.41 -5.05 -3.89
CA ASN A 135 -21.68 -6.27 -3.13
C ASN A 135 -22.29 -6.00 -1.75
N LYS A 136 -22.56 -4.74 -1.42
CA LYS A 136 -23.09 -4.32 -0.10
C LYS A 136 -22.22 -4.85 1.05
N ILE A 137 -20.91 -4.70 0.92
CA ILE A 137 -19.92 -4.98 1.96
C ILE A 137 -19.52 -3.64 2.57
N GLU A 138 -19.80 -3.46 3.85
CA GLU A 138 -19.59 -2.19 4.53
C GLU A 138 -18.19 -2.13 5.15
N PHE A 139 -17.48 -1.02 4.92
CA PHE A 139 -16.23 -0.74 5.62
C PHE A 139 -16.48 -0.42 7.09
N ALA A 140 -15.62 -0.93 7.95
CA ALA A 140 -15.70 -0.63 9.37
C ALA A 140 -15.11 0.75 9.68
N PHE A 141 -15.73 1.41 10.65
CA PHE A 141 -15.23 2.63 11.27
C PHE A 141 -15.40 2.52 12.80
N PRO A 142 -14.66 3.29 13.61
CA PRO A 142 -14.74 3.21 15.06
C PRO A 142 -16.18 3.39 15.54
N THR A 143 -16.70 2.39 16.27
CA THR A 143 -18.06 2.40 16.83
C THR A 143 -18.02 2.21 18.34
N ARG A 144 -18.98 2.82 19.06
CA ARG A 144 -19.20 2.62 20.49
C ARG A 144 -20.67 2.35 20.71
N THR A 145 -20.99 1.32 21.49
CA THR A 145 -22.34 1.06 21.96
C THR A 145 -22.53 1.78 23.31
N ILE A 146 -23.55 2.65 23.41
CA ILE A 146 -23.89 3.38 24.63
C ILE A 146 -25.19 2.80 25.16
N HIS A 147 -25.16 2.24 26.37
CA HIS A 147 -26.36 1.84 27.11
C HIS A 147 -26.80 3.01 27.98
N ILE A 148 -28.02 3.53 27.74
CA ILE A 148 -28.60 4.61 28.53
C ILE A 148 -29.61 3.97 29.50
N GLU A 149 -29.33 3.99 30.79
CA GLU A 149 -30.28 3.63 31.84
C GLU A 149 -31.10 4.89 32.23
N ASN A 150 -32.37 4.86 31.99
CA ASN A 150 -33.28 5.89 32.51
C ASN A 150 -33.61 5.50 33.95
N SER A 151 -32.99 6.18 34.94
CA SER A 151 -33.41 6.11 36.34
C SER A 151 -34.72 6.90 36.48
N ASN A 152 -35.85 6.21 36.73
CA ASN A 152 -37.11 6.80 37.18
C ASN A 152 -36.98 7.20 38.63
#